data_84321f5ad1d4eb752849c6617c5e83e6
#
_entry.id   84321f5ad1d4eb752849c6617c5e83e6
#
_cell.length_a   1.000
_cell.length_b   1.000
_cell.length_c   1.000
_cell.angle_alpha   90.00
_cell.angle_beta   90.00
_cell.angle_gamma   90.00
#
_symmetry.space_group_name_H-M   'P 1'
#
loop_
_entity.id
_entity.type
_entity.pdbx_description
1 polymer ?
#
loop_
_entity_poly.entity_id
_entity_poly.type
_entity_poly.pdbx_seq_one_letter_code
_entity_poly.pdbx_strand_id
1 'polypeptide(L)'
;MTLLNVIWQDLVSEHGFPGKYWSVKRYVMRLKSRQPLPFRRLETAAGLEAQVDFGQGAWVQGPDGKRRRPWVFRVVLSHSRKGYSEVVWRQTTAAFVECLENAFRHFGGVPERIVLDNLKAAVTKADWYDPEIHPQIQSFAQHHGTVFLPTKPYTPRHKGKIEGGVKYVQSNALAGRTFASLQEQNEYLWRWESQVADQRIHGTTKRQVRALFEEQ
;
A
#
# COMPACT_ATOMS: atom_id res chain seq x y z
N MET A 1 -18.15 -10.43 22.77
CA MET A 1 -19.04 -11.50 22.22
C MET A 1 -19.24 -11.22 20.75
N THR A 2 -19.02 -12.19 19.87
CA THR A 2 -19.24 -11.98 18.42
C THR A 2 -20.70 -12.35 18.09
N LEU A 3 -21.30 -11.66 17.11
CA LEU A 3 -22.66 -11.95 16.63
C LEU A 3 -22.92 -13.45 16.33
N LEU A 4 -21.88 -14.15 15.86
CA LEU A 4 -21.95 -15.60 15.61
C LEU A 4 -22.13 -16.45 16.88
N ASN A 5 -21.61 -16.00 18.03
CA ASN A 5 -21.86 -16.68 19.30
C ASN A 5 -23.31 -16.54 19.75
N VAL A 6 -23.90 -15.35 19.55
CA VAL A 6 -25.30 -15.09 19.88
C VAL A 6 -26.20 -16.01 19.03
N ILE A 7 -25.98 -16.02 17.71
CA ILE A 7 -26.74 -16.88 16.78
C ILE A 7 -26.65 -18.37 17.18
N TRP A 8 -25.46 -18.85 17.57
CA TRP A 8 -25.33 -20.24 18.01
C TRP A 8 -26.07 -20.50 19.33
N GLN A 9 -26.00 -19.58 20.30
CA GLN A 9 -26.70 -19.68 21.57
C GLN A 9 -28.21 -19.71 21.38
N ASP A 10 -28.75 -18.84 20.53
CA ASP A 10 -30.19 -18.79 20.21
C ASP A 10 -30.64 -20.08 19.52
N LEU A 11 -29.87 -20.60 18.57
CA LEU A 11 -30.15 -21.88 17.93
C LEU A 11 -30.20 -23.05 18.91
N VAL A 12 -29.32 -23.06 19.91
CA VAL A 12 -29.31 -24.10 20.96
C VAL A 12 -30.50 -23.92 21.91
N SER A 13 -30.73 -22.69 22.40
CA SER A 13 -31.73 -22.42 23.42
C SER A 13 -33.18 -22.47 22.92
N GLU A 14 -33.43 -21.93 21.72
CA GLU A 14 -34.77 -21.75 21.18
C GLU A 14 -35.19 -22.89 20.23
N HIS A 15 -34.20 -23.50 19.55
CA HIS A 15 -34.47 -24.50 18.52
C HIS A 15 -33.84 -25.87 18.79
N GLY A 16 -33.24 -26.06 19.96
CA GLY A 16 -32.64 -27.35 20.33
C GLY A 16 -31.54 -27.84 19.40
N PHE A 17 -30.81 -26.93 18.74
CA PHE A 17 -29.80 -27.29 17.76
C PHE A 17 -28.64 -28.09 18.40
N PRO A 18 -28.41 -29.34 17.94
CA PRO A 18 -27.40 -30.23 18.58
C PRO A 18 -25.97 -29.95 18.15
N GLY A 19 -25.79 -29.03 17.17
CA GLY A 19 -24.50 -28.74 16.56
C GLY A 19 -23.62 -27.80 17.39
N LYS A 20 -22.32 -27.96 17.26
CA LYS A 20 -21.32 -27.07 17.94
C LYS A 20 -21.20 -25.72 17.20
N TYR A 21 -20.70 -24.70 17.90
CA TYR A 21 -20.42 -23.36 17.38
C TYR A 21 -19.72 -23.37 16.00
N TRP A 22 -18.76 -24.25 15.80
CA TRP A 22 -18.03 -24.35 14.54
C TRP A 22 -18.88 -24.79 13.34
N SER A 23 -19.98 -25.50 13.57
CA SER A 23 -20.92 -25.88 12.50
C SER A 23 -21.68 -24.66 12.00
N VAL A 24 -22.16 -23.84 12.92
CA VAL A 24 -22.82 -22.56 12.60
C VAL A 24 -21.86 -21.61 11.91
N LYS A 25 -20.64 -21.46 12.44
CA LYS A 25 -19.61 -20.62 11.84
C LYS A 25 -19.31 -21.03 10.39
N ARG A 26 -19.09 -22.31 10.11
CA ARG A 26 -18.85 -22.81 8.75
C ARG A 26 -20.02 -22.56 7.82
N TYR A 27 -21.23 -22.75 8.28
CA TYR A 27 -22.44 -22.51 7.50
C TYR A 27 -22.59 -21.02 7.14
N VAL A 28 -22.48 -20.13 8.12
CA VAL A 28 -22.54 -18.68 7.88
C VAL A 28 -21.44 -18.19 6.94
N MET A 29 -20.22 -18.73 7.09
CA MET A 29 -19.12 -18.40 6.17
C MET A 29 -19.42 -18.85 4.74
N ARG A 30 -20.06 -20.03 4.56
CA ARG A 30 -20.50 -20.53 3.24
C ARG A 30 -21.60 -19.66 2.65
N LEU A 31 -22.55 -19.19 3.45
CA LEU A 31 -23.58 -18.25 3.00
C LEU A 31 -22.97 -16.91 2.56
N LYS A 32 -22.05 -16.38 3.33
CA LYS A 32 -21.34 -15.13 2.98
C LYS A 32 -20.52 -15.26 1.70
N SER A 33 -19.91 -16.43 1.45
CA SER A 33 -19.16 -16.66 0.21
C SER A 33 -20.07 -16.82 -1.04
N ARG A 34 -21.34 -17.21 -0.86
CA ARG A 34 -22.31 -17.34 -1.94
C ARG A 34 -22.94 -16.02 -2.37
N GLN A 35 -22.89 -15.00 -1.53
CA GLN A 35 -23.31 -13.64 -1.85
C GLN A 35 -22.09 -12.71 -1.75
N PRO A 36 -21.21 -12.70 -2.75
CA PRO A 36 -20.15 -11.70 -2.78
C PRO A 36 -20.82 -10.33 -2.84
N LEU A 37 -20.50 -9.47 -1.86
CA LEU A 37 -20.93 -8.08 -1.90
C LEU A 37 -20.53 -7.50 -3.26
N PRO A 38 -21.43 -6.76 -3.95
CA PRO A 38 -21.10 -6.15 -5.23
C PRO A 38 -19.87 -5.27 -5.06
N PHE A 39 -18.75 -5.74 -5.60
CA PHE A 39 -17.48 -5.04 -5.53
C PHE A 39 -17.40 -4.09 -6.72
N ARG A 40 -17.70 -2.81 -6.49
CA ARG A 40 -17.51 -1.78 -7.50
C ARG A 40 -16.01 -1.52 -7.64
N ARG A 41 -15.41 -1.96 -8.72
CA ARG A 41 -14.03 -1.60 -9.06
C ARG A 41 -14.01 -0.12 -9.42
N LEU A 42 -13.26 0.65 -8.66
CA LEU A 42 -12.90 2.02 -9.06
C LEU A 42 -11.70 1.88 -10.01
N GLU A 43 -11.99 1.94 -11.31
CA GLU A 43 -10.95 2.08 -12.32
C GLU A 43 -10.46 3.52 -12.29
N THR A 44 -9.16 3.70 -12.30
CA THR A 44 -8.50 5.00 -12.29
C THR A 44 -7.91 5.20 -13.68
N ALA A 45 -8.12 6.36 -14.30
CA ALA A 45 -7.54 6.68 -15.58
C ALA A 45 -6.00 6.67 -15.51
N ALA A 46 -5.35 6.45 -16.66
CA ALA A 46 -3.90 6.54 -16.80
C ALA A 46 -3.40 7.93 -16.38
N GLY A 47 -2.27 7.99 -15.70
CA GLY A 47 -1.67 9.25 -15.21
C GLY A 47 -2.41 9.95 -14.06
N LEU A 48 -3.64 9.56 -13.75
CA LEU A 48 -4.49 10.30 -12.81
C LEU A 48 -4.04 10.19 -11.35
N GLU A 49 -3.63 9.00 -10.89
CA GLU A 49 -3.45 8.76 -9.45
C GLU A 49 -2.27 7.84 -9.15
N ALA A 50 -1.47 8.24 -8.16
CA ALA A 50 -0.53 7.37 -7.49
C ALA A 50 -0.88 7.26 -5.99
N GLN A 51 -0.49 6.15 -5.38
CA GLN A 51 -0.65 5.90 -3.95
C GLN A 51 0.71 5.71 -3.31
N VAL A 52 0.93 6.38 -2.18
CA VAL A 52 2.22 6.39 -1.48
C VAL A 52 2.03 5.89 -0.06
N ASP A 53 2.95 5.03 0.39
CA ASP A 53 3.01 4.54 1.74
C ASP A 53 4.45 4.21 2.16
N PHE A 54 4.69 4.13 3.47
CA PHE A 54 5.93 3.64 4.06
C PHE A 54 5.70 2.35 4.84
N GLY A 55 6.69 1.47 4.76
CA GLY A 55 6.76 0.28 5.60
C GLY A 55 8.17 -0.01 6.06
N GLN A 56 8.34 -1.05 6.87
CA GLN A 56 9.68 -1.45 7.29
C GLN A 56 10.40 -2.20 6.17
N GLY A 57 11.66 -1.82 5.92
CA GLY A 57 12.58 -2.51 5.01
C GLY A 57 13.15 -3.80 5.58
N ALA A 58 14.05 -4.44 4.85
CA ALA A 58 14.86 -5.55 5.35
C ALA A 58 15.97 -5.04 6.31
N TRP A 59 16.55 -5.96 7.06
CA TRP A 59 17.66 -5.63 7.93
C TRP A 59 18.88 -5.21 7.12
N VAL A 60 19.52 -4.13 7.56
CA VAL A 60 20.83 -3.69 7.06
C VAL A 60 21.83 -3.86 8.18
N GLN A 61 22.93 -4.56 7.89
CA GLN A 61 24.03 -4.74 8.81
C GLN A 61 25.06 -3.63 8.57
N GLY A 62 25.22 -2.73 9.53
CA GLY A 62 26.22 -1.67 9.45
C GLY A 62 27.65 -2.18 9.65
N PRO A 63 28.66 -1.37 9.32
CA PRO A 63 30.07 -1.69 9.53
C PRO A 63 30.43 -1.87 11.02
N ASP A 64 29.60 -1.34 11.93
CA ASP A 64 29.67 -1.50 13.38
C ASP A 64 29.11 -2.85 13.87
N GLY A 65 28.71 -3.75 12.97
CA GLY A 65 28.06 -5.02 13.27
C GLY A 65 26.62 -4.91 13.74
N LYS A 66 26.10 -3.69 13.93
CA LYS A 66 24.72 -3.49 14.38
C LYS A 66 23.74 -3.60 13.23
N ARG A 67 22.61 -4.25 13.50
CA ARG A 67 21.51 -4.35 12.55
C ARG A 67 20.52 -3.20 12.76
N ARG A 68 20.12 -2.57 11.65
CA ARG A 68 19.11 -1.51 11.64
C ARG A 68 18.10 -1.79 10.55
N ARG A 69 16.87 -1.36 10.74
CA ARG A 69 15.83 -1.48 9.71
C ARG A 69 15.52 -0.10 9.14
N PRO A 70 15.76 0.09 7.83
CA PRO A 70 15.31 1.29 7.12
C PRO A 70 13.80 1.26 6.90
N TRP A 71 13.28 2.36 6.37
CA TRP A 71 11.92 2.47 5.90
C TRP A 71 11.86 2.29 4.39
N VAL A 72 10.97 1.44 3.92
CA VAL A 72 10.63 1.34 2.49
C VAL A 72 9.60 2.40 2.17
N PHE A 73 9.96 3.31 1.29
CA PHE A 73 9.04 4.16 0.56
C PHE A 73 8.47 3.38 -0.62
N ARG A 74 7.18 3.41 -0.82
CA ARG A 74 6.50 2.75 -1.92
C ARG A 74 5.53 3.69 -2.60
N VAL A 75 5.66 3.86 -3.93
CA VAL A 75 4.67 4.51 -4.79
C VAL A 75 4.11 3.48 -5.76
N VAL A 76 2.81 3.51 -6.01
CA VAL A 76 2.13 2.64 -6.98
C VAL A 76 1.17 3.48 -7.81
N LEU A 77 1.31 3.47 -9.12
CA LEU A 77 0.35 4.07 -10.04
C LEU A 77 -0.97 3.28 -10.00
N SER A 78 -2.07 3.98 -9.77
CA SER A 78 -3.38 3.32 -9.55
C SER A 78 -3.95 2.64 -10.78
N HIS A 79 -3.58 3.06 -11.99
CA HIS A 79 -4.00 2.45 -13.25
C HIS A 79 -3.20 1.18 -13.55
N SER A 80 -1.93 1.33 -13.89
CA SER A 80 -1.05 0.25 -14.35
C SER A 80 -0.58 -0.70 -13.25
N ARG A 81 -0.62 -0.27 -11.99
CA ARG A 81 0.01 -0.96 -10.85
C ARG A 81 1.54 -0.97 -10.91
N LYS A 82 2.13 -0.20 -11.82
CA LYS A 82 3.56 0.06 -11.83
C LYS A 82 3.97 0.68 -10.51
N GLY A 83 5.03 0.16 -9.94
CA GLY A 83 5.52 0.60 -8.65
C GLY A 83 6.95 1.10 -8.70
N TYR A 84 7.30 1.89 -7.70
CA TYR A 84 8.64 2.29 -7.36
C TYR A 84 8.87 2.08 -5.86
N SER A 85 10.02 1.53 -5.49
CA SER A 85 10.40 1.31 -4.09
C SER A 85 11.82 1.80 -3.84
N GLU A 86 11.98 2.50 -2.73
CA GLU A 86 13.27 2.98 -2.24
C GLU A 86 13.33 2.87 -0.72
N VAL A 87 14.51 2.65 -0.14
CA VAL A 87 14.69 2.63 1.31
C VAL A 87 15.46 3.83 1.81
N VAL A 88 14.99 4.36 2.92
CA VAL A 88 15.57 5.50 3.63
C VAL A 88 15.71 5.21 5.13
N TRP A 89 16.67 5.84 5.82
CA TRP A 89 16.83 5.65 7.27
C TRP A 89 15.70 6.31 8.09
N ARG A 90 15.14 7.42 7.60
CA ARG A 90 14.16 8.21 8.33
C ARG A 90 13.05 8.70 7.42
N GLN A 91 11.84 8.73 7.93
CA GLN A 91 10.67 9.30 7.27
C GLN A 91 10.61 10.82 7.50
N THR A 92 11.60 11.57 7.00
CA THR A 92 11.58 13.03 7.05
C THR A 92 10.90 13.59 5.81
N THR A 93 10.43 14.85 5.88
CA THR A 93 9.85 15.54 4.73
C THR A 93 10.84 15.63 3.58
N ALA A 94 12.13 15.91 3.86
CA ALA A 94 13.17 15.95 2.84
C ALA A 94 13.36 14.60 2.15
N ALA A 95 13.48 13.50 2.92
CA ALA A 95 13.59 12.15 2.34
C ALA A 95 12.33 11.76 1.53
N PHE A 96 11.15 12.19 1.98
CA PHE A 96 9.90 11.94 1.26
C PHE A 96 9.88 12.66 -0.10
N VAL A 97 10.29 13.93 -0.16
CA VAL A 97 10.39 14.71 -1.39
C VAL A 97 11.41 14.08 -2.34
N GLU A 98 12.59 13.71 -1.85
CA GLU A 98 13.63 13.06 -2.65
C GLU A 98 13.14 11.74 -3.26
N CYS A 99 12.50 10.89 -2.47
CA CYS A 99 11.91 9.63 -2.94
C CYS A 99 10.82 9.87 -4.01
N LEU A 100 9.99 10.90 -3.86
CA LEU A 100 8.99 11.26 -4.86
C LEU A 100 9.62 11.72 -6.17
N GLU A 101 10.66 12.56 -6.12
CA GLU A 101 11.39 12.98 -7.33
C GLU A 101 12.00 11.77 -8.06
N ASN A 102 12.62 10.86 -7.32
CA ASN A 102 13.18 9.63 -7.87
C ASN A 102 12.08 8.77 -8.52
N ALA A 103 10.90 8.68 -7.88
CA ALA A 103 9.75 7.97 -8.42
C ALA A 103 9.24 8.62 -9.72
N PHE A 104 9.13 9.95 -9.79
CA PHE A 104 8.69 10.66 -10.99
C PHE A 104 9.67 10.46 -12.15
N ARG A 105 10.99 10.51 -11.88
CA ARG A 105 12.01 10.17 -12.88
C ARG A 105 11.87 8.73 -13.37
N HIS A 106 11.60 7.79 -12.46
CA HIS A 106 11.41 6.37 -12.78
C HIS A 106 10.16 6.14 -13.64
N PHE A 107 9.08 6.86 -13.39
CA PHE A 107 7.84 6.77 -14.18
C PHE A 107 7.90 7.57 -15.49
N GLY A 108 8.84 8.49 -15.62
CA GLY A 108 8.91 9.40 -16.77
C GLY A 108 7.81 10.47 -16.76
N GLY A 109 7.14 10.68 -15.62
CA GLY A 109 6.04 11.64 -15.48
C GLY A 109 5.54 11.79 -14.06
N VAL A 110 4.63 12.74 -13.87
CA VAL A 110 4.04 13.09 -12.59
C VAL A 110 2.55 12.78 -12.61
N PRO A 111 2.02 11.99 -11.67
CA PRO A 111 0.58 11.75 -11.57
C PRO A 111 -0.16 13.03 -11.16
N GLU A 112 -1.38 13.22 -11.67
CA GLU A 112 -2.18 14.42 -11.36
C GLU A 112 -2.47 14.52 -9.86
N ARG A 113 -2.61 13.39 -9.16
CA ARG A 113 -2.84 13.35 -7.71
C ARG A 113 -2.09 12.21 -7.03
N ILE A 114 -1.67 12.47 -5.80
CA ILE A 114 -0.96 11.54 -4.94
C ILE A 114 -1.78 11.32 -3.67
N VAL A 115 -2.24 10.08 -3.50
CA VAL A 115 -2.99 9.64 -2.31
C VAL A 115 -2.00 9.13 -1.26
N LEU A 116 -2.10 9.64 -0.04
CA LEU A 116 -1.23 9.24 1.08
C LEU A 116 -2.03 8.99 2.36
N ASP A 117 -1.59 8.00 3.14
CA ASP A 117 -2.23 7.66 4.42
C ASP A 117 -1.58 8.47 5.55
N ASN A 118 -2.17 9.63 5.90
CA ASN A 118 -1.83 10.49 7.04
C ASN A 118 -0.35 10.47 7.47
N LEU A 119 0.53 10.52 6.49
CA LEU A 119 1.96 10.38 6.68
C LEU A 119 2.50 11.63 7.40
N LYS A 120 3.08 11.48 8.59
CA LYS A 120 3.64 12.60 9.36
C LYS A 120 4.70 13.41 8.61
N ALA A 121 5.36 12.82 7.62
CA ALA A 121 6.32 13.51 6.76
C ALA A 121 5.65 14.49 5.78
N ALA A 122 4.37 14.31 5.46
CA ALA A 122 3.62 15.12 4.51
C ALA A 122 2.46 15.89 5.14
N VAL A 123 1.90 15.42 6.26
CA VAL A 123 0.73 15.97 6.93
C VAL A 123 1.12 16.46 8.33
N THR A 124 0.96 17.74 8.60
CA THR A 124 1.24 18.34 9.92
C THR A 124 0.10 18.13 10.90
N LYS A 125 -1.13 18.15 10.38
CA LYS A 125 -2.33 17.93 11.18
C LYS A 125 -3.30 17.03 10.41
N ALA A 126 -3.57 15.87 10.98
CA ALA A 126 -4.57 14.95 10.44
C ALA A 126 -5.96 15.38 10.93
N ASP A 127 -6.69 16.17 10.13
CA ASP A 127 -8.08 16.53 10.38
C ASP A 127 -9.00 15.79 9.41
N TRP A 128 -10.27 15.58 9.85
CA TRP A 128 -11.28 14.87 9.03
C TRP A 128 -11.76 15.71 7.85
N TYR A 129 -11.82 17.05 8.03
CA TYR A 129 -12.36 18.00 7.06
C TYR A 129 -11.30 18.85 6.37
N ASP A 130 -10.20 19.19 7.07
CA ASP A 130 -9.16 20.08 6.58
C ASP A 130 -7.76 19.62 7.05
N PRO A 131 -7.18 18.59 6.42
CA PRO A 131 -5.85 18.13 6.75
C PRO A 131 -4.80 19.15 6.31
N GLU A 132 -3.97 19.61 7.23
CA GLU A 132 -2.88 20.52 6.94
C GLU A 132 -1.69 19.77 6.32
N ILE A 133 -1.35 20.08 5.09
CA ILE A 133 -0.18 19.57 4.39
C ILE A 133 1.04 20.45 4.74
N HIS A 134 2.19 19.81 4.94
CA HIS A 134 3.45 20.49 5.24
C HIS A 134 3.78 21.51 4.12
N PRO A 135 4.16 22.77 4.43
CA PRO A 135 4.39 23.82 3.43
C PRO A 135 5.38 23.43 2.33
N GLN A 136 6.44 22.70 2.67
CA GLN A 136 7.41 22.17 1.70
C GLN A 136 6.76 21.21 0.69
N ILE A 137 5.80 20.39 1.14
CA ILE A 137 5.06 19.48 0.28
C ILE A 137 4.07 20.24 -0.62
N GLN A 138 3.47 21.32 -0.11
CA GLN A 138 2.63 22.19 -0.94
C GLN A 138 3.42 22.87 -2.05
N SER A 139 4.60 23.40 -1.74
CA SER A 139 5.51 24.00 -2.73
C SER A 139 5.97 22.96 -3.76
N PHE A 140 6.29 21.76 -3.33
CA PHE A 140 6.62 20.63 -4.19
C PHE A 140 5.46 20.27 -5.13
N ALA A 141 4.24 20.20 -4.60
CA ALA A 141 3.03 19.91 -5.37
C ALA A 141 2.79 20.95 -6.47
N GLN A 142 2.92 22.24 -6.11
CA GLN A 142 2.81 23.35 -7.06
C GLN A 142 3.86 23.29 -8.17
N HIS A 143 5.13 22.99 -7.79
CA HIS A 143 6.23 22.89 -8.75
C HIS A 143 5.99 21.78 -9.77
N HIS A 144 5.48 20.64 -9.35
CA HIS A 144 5.27 19.46 -10.20
C HIS A 144 3.87 19.40 -10.82
N GLY A 145 2.96 20.33 -10.51
CA GLY A 145 1.60 20.32 -11.03
C GLY A 145 0.75 19.13 -10.53
N THR A 146 1.00 18.65 -9.31
CA THR A 146 0.28 17.54 -8.69
C THR A 146 -0.47 17.98 -7.44
N VAL A 147 -1.39 17.15 -6.93
CA VAL A 147 -2.14 17.43 -5.70
C VAL A 147 -1.98 16.27 -4.73
N PHE A 148 -1.67 16.57 -3.47
CA PHE A 148 -1.66 15.57 -2.41
C PHE A 148 -3.05 15.44 -1.77
N LEU A 149 -3.53 14.20 -1.70
CA LEU A 149 -4.82 13.85 -1.11
C LEU A 149 -4.60 12.92 0.09
N PRO A 150 -4.57 13.45 1.31
CA PRO A 150 -4.55 12.63 2.51
C PRO A 150 -5.82 11.77 2.59
N THR A 151 -5.68 10.48 2.91
CA THR A 151 -6.84 9.62 3.11
C THR A 151 -7.55 9.97 4.41
N LYS A 152 -8.88 9.92 4.38
CA LYS A 152 -9.69 10.13 5.59
C LYS A 152 -9.38 9.05 6.62
N PRO A 153 -9.14 9.40 7.90
CA PRO A 153 -9.01 8.43 8.97
C PRO A 153 -10.22 7.47 8.99
N TYR A 154 -9.99 6.20 9.29
CA TYR A 154 -11.03 5.16 9.44
C TYR A 154 -11.86 4.83 8.19
N THR A 155 -11.40 5.10 6.97
CA THR A 155 -12.10 4.70 5.73
C THR A 155 -11.42 3.46 5.10
N PRO A 156 -11.82 2.22 5.45
CA PRO A 156 -11.15 0.98 5.02
C PRO A 156 -11.15 0.77 3.50
N ARG A 157 -12.12 1.38 2.79
CA ARG A 157 -12.28 1.20 1.34
C ARG A 157 -11.17 1.84 0.50
N HIS A 158 -10.53 2.89 1.01
CA HIS A 158 -9.39 3.54 0.36
C HIS A 158 -8.06 2.85 0.69
N LYS A 159 -7.99 2.13 1.79
CA LYS A 159 -6.78 1.52 2.35
C LYS A 159 -6.32 0.23 1.65
N GLY A 160 -7.24 -0.53 1.07
CA GLY A 160 -6.95 -1.86 0.52
C GLY A 160 -5.96 -1.88 -0.66
N LYS A 161 -5.79 -0.76 -1.37
CA LYS A 161 -4.80 -0.64 -2.46
C LYS A 161 -3.41 -0.28 -1.92
N ILE A 162 -3.34 0.56 -0.89
CA ILE A 162 -2.09 1.11 -0.31
C ILE A 162 -1.38 0.04 0.53
N GLU A 163 -2.07 -0.58 1.49
CA GLU A 163 -1.50 -1.64 2.35
C GLU A 163 -1.00 -2.84 1.53
N GLY A 164 -1.66 -3.15 0.40
CA GLY A 164 -1.23 -4.19 -0.52
C GLY A 164 0.12 -3.91 -1.18
N GLY A 165 0.46 -2.65 -1.45
CA GLY A 165 1.70 -2.25 -2.13
C GLY A 165 2.96 -2.49 -1.30
N VAL A 166 3.01 -1.94 -0.09
CA VAL A 166 4.15 -2.12 0.83
C VAL A 166 4.27 -3.57 1.26
N LYS A 167 3.17 -4.21 1.65
CA LYS A 167 3.16 -5.63 2.04
C LYS A 167 3.64 -6.55 0.92
N TYR A 168 3.32 -6.22 -0.33
CA TYR A 168 3.80 -6.97 -1.49
C TYR A 168 5.33 -6.93 -1.59
N VAL A 169 5.96 -5.76 -1.44
CA VAL A 169 7.42 -5.61 -1.42
C VAL A 169 8.03 -6.36 -0.25
N GLN A 170 7.47 -6.17 0.95
CA GLN A 170 7.96 -6.85 2.16
C GLN A 170 7.94 -8.37 2.03
N SER A 171 6.86 -8.93 1.49
CA SER A 171 6.67 -10.38 1.42
C SER A 171 7.40 -11.03 0.24
N ASN A 172 7.54 -10.34 -0.90
CA ASN A 172 8.06 -10.93 -2.13
C ASN A 172 9.48 -10.50 -2.47
N ALA A 173 9.90 -9.28 -2.06
CA ALA A 173 11.24 -8.79 -2.30
C ALA A 173 12.16 -8.94 -1.09
N LEU A 174 11.67 -8.59 0.10
CA LEU A 174 12.53 -8.35 1.27
C LEU A 174 12.48 -9.46 2.33
N ALA A 175 11.51 -10.37 2.28
CA ALA A 175 11.35 -11.42 3.28
C ALA A 175 12.61 -12.30 3.37
N GLY A 176 13.11 -12.48 4.59
CA GLY A 176 14.28 -13.32 4.88
C GLY A 176 15.63 -12.74 4.43
N ARG A 177 15.68 -11.51 3.89
CA ARG A 177 16.91 -10.90 3.40
C ARG A 177 17.57 -9.97 4.43
N THR A 178 18.88 -9.85 4.32
CA THR A 178 19.70 -8.87 5.03
C THR A 178 20.68 -8.27 4.01
N PHE A 179 20.94 -6.98 4.10
CA PHE A 179 21.80 -6.24 3.19
C PHE A 179 22.95 -5.61 3.96
N ALA A 180 24.07 -5.36 3.29
CA ALA A 180 25.23 -4.70 3.88
C ALA A 180 25.09 -3.17 3.92
N SER A 181 24.22 -2.59 3.05
CA SER A 181 24.00 -1.15 3.00
C SER A 181 22.59 -0.79 2.49
N LEU A 182 22.18 0.48 2.68
CA LEU A 182 20.98 1.03 2.02
C LEU A 182 21.12 0.98 0.50
N GLN A 183 22.30 1.32 0.00
CA GLN A 183 22.55 1.32 -1.43
C GLN A 183 22.31 -0.07 -2.03
N GLU A 184 22.86 -1.12 -1.43
CA GLU A 184 22.66 -2.49 -1.88
C GLU A 184 21.17 -2.88 -1.88
N GLN A 185 20.43 -2.49 -0.84
CA GLN A 185 18.98 -2.75 -0.79
C GLN A 185 18.22 -1.97 -1.87
N ASN A 186 18.59 -0.72 -2.15
CA ASN A 186 17.98 0.08 -3.22
C ASN A 186 18.29 -0.49 -4.61
N GLU A 187 19.51 -0.88 -4.88
CA GLU A 187 19.90 -1.55 -6.13
C GLU A 187 19.15 -2.87 -6.32
N TYR A 188 19.01 -3.63 -5.24
CA TYR A 188 18.20 -4.86 -5.26
C TYR A 188 16.74 -4.57 -5.57
N LEU A 189 16.10 -3.60 -4.91
CA LEU A 189 14.71 -3.23 -5.16
C LEU A 189 14.50 -2.76 -6.59
N TRP A 190 15.40 -1.93 -7.12
CA TRP A 190 15.33 -1.47 -8.50
C TRP A 190 15.34 -2.63 -9.52
N ARG A 191 16.24 -3.60 -9.34
CA ARG A 191 16.29 -4.81 -10.18
C ARG A 191 15.04 -5.66 -10.02
N TRP A 192 14.59 -5.85 -8.79
CA TRP A 192 13.40 -6.65 -8.50
C TRP A 192 12.12 -6.02 -9.09
N GLU A 193 11.98 -4.68 -9.04
CA GLU A 193 10.84 -4.00 -9.69
C GLU A 193 10.78 -4.32 -11.18
N SER A 194 11.90 -4.16 -11.90
CA SER A 194 11.95 -4.34 -13.36
C SER A 194 11.85 -5.82 -13.78
N GLN A 195 12.45 -6.73 -13.03
CA GLN A 195 12.55 -8.14 -13.43
C GLN A 195 11.42 -9.01 -12.91
N VAL A 196 10.78 -8.63 -11.79
CA VAL A 196 9.75 -9.44 -11.14
C VAL A 196 8.41 -8.70 -11.06
N ALA A 197 8.39 -7.52 -10.42
CA ALA A 197 7.14 -6.83 -10.15
C ALA A 197 6.45 -6.36 -11.43
N ASP A 198 7.19 -5.85 -12.40
CA ASP A 198 6.69 -5.36 -13.67
C ASP A 198 6.25 -6.48 -14.62
N GLN A 199 6.87 -7.66 -14.50
CA GLN A 199 6.56 -8.80 -15.35
C GLN A 199 5.31 -9.57 -14.89
N ARG A 200 4.87 -9.36 -13.65
CA ARG A 200 3.71 -10.08 -13.14
C ARG A 200 2.40 -9.69 -13.81
N ILE A 201 1.50 -10.66 -13.93
CA ILE A 201 0.08 -10.40 -14.21
C ILE A 201 -0.57 -9.97 -12.90
N HIS A 202 -1.10 -8.76 -12.85
CA HIS A 202 -1.72 -8.25 -11.63
C HIS A 202 -3.11 -8.85 -11.42
N GLY A 203 -3.37 -9.35 -10.19
CA GLY A 203 -4.60 -10.08 -9.86
C GLY A 203 -5.92 -9.30 -10.11
N THR A 204 -5.88 -7.98 -10.01
CA THR A 204 -7.07 -7.12 -10.24
C THR A 204 -7.22 -6.71 -11.70
N THR A 205 -6.15 -6.24 -12.35
CA THR A 205 -6.20 -5.78 -13.75
C THR A 205 -6.23 -6.93 -14.75
N LYS A 206 -5.78 -8.13 -14.34
CA LYS A 206 -5.60 -9.31 -15.19
C LYS A 206 -4.66 -9.09 -16.37
N ARG A 207 -3.83 -8.05 -16.29
CA ARG A 207 -2.85 -7.66 -17.31
C ARG A 207 -1.46 -7.60 -16.69
N GLN A 208 -0.45 -7.73 -17.54
CA GLN A 208 0.94 -7.53 -17.12
C GLN A 208 1.15 -6.06 -16.76
N VAL A 209 1.83 -5.81 -15.63
CA VAL A 209 2.06 -4.46 -15.11
C VAL A 209 2.82 -3.60 -16.12
N ARG A 210 3.91 -4.15 -16.70
CA ARG A 210 4.74 -3.45 -17.68
C ARG A 210 3.94 -3.06 -18.93
N ALA A 211 3.23 -4.00 -19.54
CA ALA A 211 2.45 -3.74 -20.75
C ALA A 211 1.37 -2.67 -20.50
N LEU A 212 0.70 -2.69 -19.34
CA LEU A 212 -0.30 -1.70 -19.00
C LEU A 212 0.32 -0.32 -18.69
N PHE A 213 1.55 -0.29 -18.20
CA PHE A 213 2.29 0.96 -17.99
C PHE A 213 2.77 1.60 -19.30
N GLU A 214 3.21 0.79 -20.27
CA GLU A 214 3.66 1.27 -21.58
C GLU A 214 2.52 1.89 -22.43
N GLU A 215 1.25 1.61 -22.07
CA GLU A 215 0.06 2.23 -22.65
C GLU A 215 -0.35 3.54 -21.94
N GLN A 216 0.25 3.86 -20.79
CA GLN A 216 -0.09 4.99 -19.93
C GLN A 216 0.68 6.24 -20.29
#